data_8e5d0dc5bba04884b87a123c6fd1dca9
#
_entry.id   8e5d0dc5bba04884b87a123c6fd1dca9
#
_cell.length_a   1.000
_cell.length_b   1.000
_cell.length_c   1.000
_cell.angle_alpha   90.00
_cell.angle_beta   90.00
_cell.angle_gamma   90.00
#
_symmetry.space_group_name_H-M   'P 1'
#
loop_
_entity.id
_entity.type
_entity.pdbx_description
1 polymer ?
#
loop_
_entity_poly.entity_id
_entity_poly.type
_entity_poly.pdbx_seq_one_letter_code
_entity_poly.pdbx_strand_id
1 'polypeptide(L)'
;SGEKTAVKILTMFGTVENAIEHVEEVTPNRAKEALKNHVDMAKMSKDLATIRTNCKLGVVLSECTFEDMFNEKAYQMIQSLDLKSILKRFSEDTGRDKKLEKYFQVIETKKDWLSFVQTIQKKEPVAVKAVFRKDAAVTTSASGQMTLFMTEADGRLLGMAVAFSKEKIAFCKVGDDLSEYDITSEISNLLKTHILVANDLKSQLDFLPDAKPENSYDTNLAAYLLSPVQKKFGEEEIAENFASVL
;
A
#
# COMPACT_ATOMS: atom_id res chain seq x y z
N SER A 1 5.69 33.50 -14.00
CA SER A 1 6.46 33.11 -15.20
C SER A 1 6.87 31.66 -15.09
N GLY A 2 6.90 30.94 -16.21
CA GLY A 2 7.31 29.53 -16.22
C GLY A 2 8.85 29.40 -16.13
N GLU A 3 9.32 28.16 -15.87
CA GLU A 3 10.75 27.80 -15.69
C GLU A 3 11.66 28.40 -16.79
N LYS A 4 11.33 28.20 -18.05
CA LYS A 4 12.11 28.73 -19.18
C LYS A 4 12.32 30.25 -19.13
N THR A 5 11.30 31.00 -18.70
CA THR A 5 11.40 32.46 -18.58
C THR A 5 12.26 32.86 -17.38
N ALA A 6 12.14 32.13 -16.25
CA ALA A 6 12.95 32.38 -15.07
C ALA A 6 14.44 32.11 -15.35
N VAL A 7 14.75 30.98 -16.00
CA VAL A 7 16.13 30.67 -16.43
C VAL A 7 16.70 31.75 -17.33
N LYS A 8 15.94 32.21 -18.34
CA LYS A 8 16.38 33.29 -19.23
C LYS A 8 16.71 34.60 -18.49
N ILE A 9 15.84 34.99 -17.54
CA ILE A 9 16.06 36.22 -16.74
C ILE A 9 17.30 36.05 -15.87
N LEU A 10 17.45 34.93 -15.17
CA LEU A 10 18.61 34.68 -14.32
C LEU A 10 19.93 34.56 -15.12
N THR A 11 19.88 34.01 -16.32
CA THR A 11 21.05 34.01 -17.23
C THR A 11 21.47 35.42 -17.64
N MET A 12 20.50 36.32 -17.81
CA MET A 12 20.72 37.68 -18.26
C MET A 12 21.21 38.61 -17.13
N PHE A 13 20.61 38.47 -15.94
CA PHE A 13 20.86 39.37 -14.80
C PHE A 13 21.69 38.75 -13.66
N GLY A 14 21.94 37.46 -13.69
CA GLY A 14 22.67 36.71 -12.67
C GLY A 14 21.89 36.44 -11.38
N THR A 15 21.24 37.45 -10.82
CA THR A 15 20.48 37.33 -9.56
C THR A 15 19.07 37.91 -9.69
N VAL A 16 18.18 37.51 -8.77
CA VAL A 16 16.81 38.05 -8.70
C VAL A 16 16.84 39.54 -8.37
N GLU A 17 17.72 39.96 -7.49
CA GLU A 17 17.88 41.35 -7.07
C GLU A 17 18.29 42.25 -8.26
N ASN A 18 19.28 41.84 -9.02
CA ASN A 18 19.73 42.56 -10.19
C ASN A 18 18.64 42.63 -11.28
N ALA A 19 17.86 41.56 -11.45
CA ALA A 19 16.69 41.55 -12.35
C ALA A 19 15.58 42.51 -11.88
N ILE A 20 15.42 42.74 -10.59
CA ILE A 20 14.47 43.69 -10.02
C ILE A 20 14.97 45.13 -10.25
N GLU A 21 16.25 45.40 -10.04
CA GLU A 21 16.87 46.71 -10.26
C GLU A 21 16.77 47.16 -11.74
N HIS A 22 16.92 46.18 -12.66
CA HIS A 22 16.87 46.41 -14.10
C HIS A 22 15.54 45.89 -14.70
N VAL A 23 14.44 46.01 -13.96
CA VAL A 23 13.14 45.43 -14.35
C VAL A 23 12.64 45.94 -15.71
N GLU A 24 13.01 47.15 -16.09
CA GLU A 24 12.62 47.73 -17.37
C GLU A 24 13.24 47.00 -18.58
N GLU A 25 14.33 46.32 -18.40
CA GLU A 25 15.04 45.57 -19.44
C GLU A 25 14.58 44.08 -19.52
N VAL A 26 13.73 43.66 -18.58
CA VAL A 26 13.23 42.27 -18.52
C VAL A 26 12.28 41.98 -19.69
N THR A 27 12.52 40.87 -20.37
CA THR A 27 11.67 40.34 -21.43
C THR A 27 11.23 38.91 -21.13
N PRO A 28 9.99 38.51 -21.50
CA PRO A 28 8.91 39.24 -22.19
C PRO A 28 8.16 40.20 -21.26
N ASN A 29 7.41 41.10 -21.82
CA ASN A 29 6.70 42.16 -21.09
C ASN A 29 5.81 41.62 -19.94
N ARG A 30 5.17 40.48 -20.14
CA ARG A 30 4.40 39.80 -19.08
C ARG A 30 5.26 39.41 -17.85
N ALA A 31 6.50 39.01 -18.04
CA ALA A 31 7.41 38.70 -16.96
C ALA A 31 7.94 39.96 -16.26
N LYS A 32 8.20 41.02 -17.03
CA LYS A 32 8.52 42.36 -16.53
C LYS A 32 7.44 42.86 -15.59
N GLU A 33 6.18 42.94 -16.06
CA GLU A 33 5.06 43.42 -15.26
C GLU A 33 4.83 42.51 -14.01
N ALA A 34 4.96 41.16 -14.14
CA ALA A 34 4.85 40.27 -13.01
C ALA A 34 5.93 40.53 -11.96
N LEU A 35 7.18 40.72 -12.37
CA LEU A 35 8.31 40.99 -11.47
C LEU A 35 8.15 42.38 -10.80
N LYS A 36 7.71 43.40 -11.54
CA LYS A 36 7.44 44.75 -11.05
C LYS A 36 6.34 44.80 -9.98
N ASN A 37 5.26 44.04 -10.21
CA ASN A 37 4.10 44.04 -9.32
C ASN A 37 4.22 43.08 -8.12
N HIS A 38 5.17 42.15 -8.13
CA HIS A 38 5.32 41.11 -7.12
C HIS A 38 6.75 40.93 -6.62
N VAL A 39 7.46 42.07 -6.40
CA VAL A 39 8.84 42.09 -5.91
C VAL A 39 9.01 41.32 -4.60
N ASP A 40 8.10 41.54 -3.64
CA ASP A 40 8.14 40.91 -2.32
C ASP A 40 7.97 39.39 -2.41
N MET A 41 7.07 38.94 -3.30
CA MET A 41 6.89 37.50 -3.54
C MET A 41 8.12 36.86 -4.17
N ALA A 42 8.83 37.55 -5.07
CA ALA A 42 10.05 37.04 -5.67
C ALA A 42 11.16 36.90 -4.62
N LYS A 43 11.33 37.90 -3.74
CA LYS A 43 12.29 37.85 -2.63
C LYS A 43 11.96 36.76 -1.62
N MET A 44 10.70 36.64 -1.22
CA MET A 44 10.23 35.62 -0.31
C MET A 44 10.44 34.21 -0.91
N SER A 45 10.13 34.02 -2.18
CA SER A 45 10.36 32.73 -2.87
C SER A 45 11.84 32.36 -2.90
N LYS A 46 12.74 33.33 -3.08
CA LYS A 46 14.17 33.11 -3.01
C LYS A 46 14.62 32.71 -1.59
N ASP A 47 14.13 33.40 -0.54
CA ASP A 47 14.45 33.06 0.84
C ASP A 47 13.98 31.63 1.19
N LEU A 48 12.75 31.27 0.80
CA LEU A 48 12.21 29.93 1.00
C LEU A 48 12.95 28.83 0.23
N ALA A 49 13.45 29.13 -0.97
CA ALA A 49 14.22 28.20 -1.77
C ALA A 49 15.69 28.07 -1.31
N THR A 50 16.18 29.01 -0.50
CA THR A 50 17.57 29.03 -0.04
C THR A 50 17.73 28.17 1.20
N ILE A 51 18.61 27.17 1.11
CA ILE A 51 18.94 26.30 2.25
C ILE A 51 19.68 27.12 3.31
N ARG A 52 19.13 27.12 4.51
CA ARG A 52 19.78 27.75 5.68
C ARG A 52 20.79 26.79 6.28
N THR A 53 22.07 27.13 6.18
CA THR A 53 23.17 26.30 6.68
C THR A 53 23.63 26.67 8.11
N ASN A 54 23.06 27.72 8.68
CA ASN A 54 23.41 28.27 9.99
C ASN A 54 22.36 28.03 11.09
N CYS A 55 21.49 27.05 10.88
CA CYS A 55 20.51 26.67 11.91
C CYS A 55 21.25 26.13 13.14
N LYS A 56 20.83 26.59 14.33
CA LYS A 56 21.31 26.05 15.59
C LYS A 56 20.71 24.65 15.78
N LEU A 57 21.53 23.64 15.57
CA LEU A 57 21.18 22.25 15.85
C LEU A 57 21.67 21.93 17.27
N GLY A 58 20.81 21.32 18.10
CA GLY A 58 21.18 20.87 19.45
C GLY A 58 22.06 19.60 19.45
N VAL A 59 22.82 19.38 18.37
CA VAL A 59 23.66 18.17 18.16
C VAL A 59 25.10 18.58 17.89
N VAL A 60 26.03 17.83 18.44
CA VAL A 60 27.45 17.95 18.19
C VAL A 60 27.86 16.87 17.19
N LEU A 61 28.46 17.25 16.07
CA LEU A 61 28.78 16.34 14.98
C LEU A 61 29.66 15.14 15.42
N SER A 62 30.55 15.34 16.38
CA SER A 62 31.41 14.27 16.93
C SER A 62 30.63 13.21 17.74
N GLU A 63 29.41 13.52 18.16
CA GLU A 63 28.53 12.58 18.88
C GLU A 63 27.60 11.81 17.93
N CYS A 64 27.56 12.21 16.63
CA CYS A 64 26.79 11.55 15.60
C CYS A 64 27.56 10.35 15.06
N THR A 65 27.66 9.28 15.84
CA THR A 65 28.25 8.01 15.42
C THR A 65 27.19 7.08 14.85
N PHE A 66 27.55 6.33 13.80
CA PHE A 66 26.69 5.31 13.21
C PHE A 66 27.01 3.96 13.88
N GLU A 67 26.20 3.56 14.86
CA GLU A 67 26.34 2.22 15.44
C GLU A 67 25.27 1.28 14.86
N ASP A 68 24.03 1.43 15.23
CA ASP A 68 22.90 0.65 14.71
C ASP A 68 21.78 1.58 14.28
N MET A 69 21.68 1.81 12.98
CA MET A 69 20.65 2.70 12.42
C MET A 69 19.25 2.07 12.35
N PHE A 70 19.19 0.74 12.36
CA PHE A 70 17.93 0.00 12.12
C PHE A 70 17.35 -0.62 13.39
N ASN A 71 17.59 0.01 14.55
CA ASN A 71 17.05 -0.46 15.81
C ASN A 71 15.56 -0.14 15.99
N GLU A 72 14.93 -0.76 16.98
CA GLU A 72 13.49 -0.62 17.25
C GLU A 72 13.06 0.83 17.54
N LYS A 73 13.90 1.62 18.23
CA LYS A 73 13.58 3.04 18.51
C LYS A 73 13.55 3.88 17.24
N ALA A 74 14.52 3.67 16.35
CA ALA A 74 14.54 4.33 15.05
C ALA A 74 13.31 3.93 14.22
N TYR A 75 12.95 2.66 14.23
CA TYR A 75 11.74 2.19 13.55
C TYR A 75 10.48 2.92 14.03
N GLN A 76 10.26 2.97 15.35
CA GLN A 76 9.09 3.63 15.94
C GLN A 76 9.04 5.13 15.61
N MET A 77 10.21 5.80 15.63
CA MET A 77 10.30 7.21 15.26
C MET A 77 9.95 7.43 13.77
N ILE A 78 10.54 6.66 12.87
CA ILE A 78 10.27 6.73 11.42
C ILE A 78 8.79 6.43 11.13
N GLN A 79 8.21 5.47 11.84
CA GLN A 79 6.79 5.15 11.76
C GLN A 79 5.91 6.32 12.23
N SER A 80 6.26 6.96 13.35
CA SER A 80 5.51 8.12 13.86
C SER A 80 5.54 9.33 12.92
N LEU A 81 6.59 9.43 12.10
CA LEU A 81 6.78 10.47 11.07
C LEU A 81 6.18 10.09 9.71
N ASP A 82 5.56 8.92 9.59
CA ASP A 82 4.98 8.38 8.33
C ASP A 82 5.97 8.33 7.15
N LEU A 83 7.25 8.07 7.42
CA LEU A 83 8.30 8.01 6.42
C LEU A 83 8.41 6.62 5.78
N LYS A 84 7.37 6.23 5.01
CA LYS A 84 7.19 4.88 4.45
C LYS A 84 8.36 4.35 3.61
N SER A 85 9.00 5.22 2.83
CA SER A 85 10.15 4.84 2.01
C SER A 85 11.38 4.43 2.84
N ILE A 86 11.50 4.97 4.06
CA ILE A 86 12.58 4.62 4.99
C ILE A 86 12.21 3.36 5.77
N LEU A 87 10.94 3.19 6.16
CA LEU A 87 10.46 1.99 6.85
C LEU A 87 10.77 0.70 6.09
N LYS A 88 10.70 0.72 4.78
CA LYS A 88 11.06 -0.44 3.93
C LYS A 88 12.51 -0.94 4.12
N ARG A 89 13.41 -0.06 4.54
CA ARG A 89 14.81 -0.43 4.83
C ARG A 89 14.98 -1.18 6.15
N PHE A 90 13.98 -1.11 7.04
CA PHE A 90 13.98 -1.84 8.30
C PHE A 90 13.43 -3.27 8.17
N SER A 91 12.75 -3.61 7.08
CA SER A 91 12.07 -4.89 6.92
C SER A 91 13.02 -6.08 6.71
N GLU A 92 14.22 -5.84 6.24
CA GLU A 92 15.20 -6.91 5.96
C GLU A 92 15.89 -7.48 7.22
N ASP A 93 15.86 -6.74 8.36
CA ASP A 93 16.69 -7.10 9.52
C ASP A 93 15.93 -7.25 10.86
N THR A 94 14.67 -6.84 10.97
CA THR A 94 13.99 -6.74 12.28
C THR A 94 13.39 -8.04 12.80
N GLY A 95 13.53 -9.17 12.10
CA GLY A 95 13.05 -10.48 12.56
C GLY A 95 11.52 -10.55 12.80
N ARG A 96 10.75 -9.58 12.30
CA ARG A 96 9.28 -9.53 12.45
C ARG A 96 8.61 -10.67 11.71
N ASP A 97 9.09 -11.01 10.52
CA ASP A 97 8.56 -12.12 9.74
C ASP A 97 8.71 -13.45 10.49
N LYS A 98 9.84 -13.64 11.20
CA LYS A 98 10.07 -14.83 12.04
C LYS A 98 9.11 -14.98 13.22
N LYS A 99 8.54 -13.87 13.73
CA LYS A 99 7.53 -13.94 14.81
C LYS A 99 6.17 -14.41 14.30
N LEU A 100 5.80 -14.03 13.07
CA LEU A 100 4.54 -14.45 12.45
C LEU A 100 4.61 -15.89 11.95
N GLU A 101 5.74 -16.35 11.45
CA GLU A 101 5.95 -17.75 11.04
C GLU A 101 5.60 -18.76 12.14
N LYS A 102 5.81 -18.39 13.39
CA LYS A 102 5.47 -19.25 14.54
C LYS A 102 3.97 -19.59 14.63
N TYR A 103 3.12 -18.71 14.17
CA TYR A 103 1.66 -18.84 14.26
C TYR A 103 1.02 -19.29 12.95
N PHE A 104 1.82 -19.35 11.89
CA PHE A 104 1.37 -19.77 10.57
C PHE A 104 1.47 -21.30 10.44
N GLN A 105 0.38 -21.93 10.02
CA GLN A 105 0.34 -23.34 9.75
C GLN A 105 -0.21 -23.64 8.36
N VAL A 106 0.31 -24.68 7.72
CA VAL A 106 -0.23 -25.23 6.48
C VAL A 106 -1.13 -26.40 6.83
N ILE A 107 -2.35 -26.37 6.33
CA ILE A 107 -3.37 -27.40 6.52
C ILE A 107 -3.58 -28.09 5.17
N GLU A 108 -3.33 -29.40 5.14
CA GLU A 108 -3.43 -30.23 3.94
C GLU A 108 -4.48 -31.36 4.08
N THR A 109 -5.07 -31.53 5.29
CA THR A 109 -6.09 -32.56 5.52
C THR A 109 -7.42 -31.95 5.96
N LYS A 110 -8.53 -32.60 5.58
CA LYS A 110 -9.87 -32.22 6.01
C LYS A 110 -10.02 -32.27 7.54
N LYS A 111 -9.40 -33.22 8.21
CA LYS A 111 -9.45 -33.35 9.67
C LYS A 111 -8.84 -32.12 10.36
N ASP A 112 -7.66 -31.72 9.92
CA ASP A 112 -6.97 -30.56 10.51
C ASP A 112 -7.70 -29.26 10.20
N TRP A 113 -8.28 -29.16 9.00
CA TRP A 113 -9.13 -28.02 8.64
C TRP A 113 -10.35 -27.88 9.57
N LEU A 114 -11.12 -28.96 9.77
CA LEU A 114 -12.24 -28.95 10.69
C LEU A 114 -11.84 -28.64 12.13
N SER A 115 -10.71 -29.19 12.58
CA SER A 115 -10.15 -28.88 13.90
C SER A 115 -9.79 -27.40 14.04
N PHE A 116 -9.20 -26.79 13.02
CA PHE A 116 -8.88 -25.37 13.00
C PHE A 116 -10.15 -24.51 13.05
N VAL A 117 -11.15 -24.79 12.22
CA VAL A 117 -12.42 -24.06 12.19
C VAL A 117 -13.13 -24.10 13.53
N GLN A 118 -13.10 -25.24 14.25
CA GLN A 118 -13.71 -25.37 15.58
C GLN A 118 -13.08 -24.47 16.64
N THR A 119 -11.88 -23.96 16.41
CA THR A 119 -11.22 -23.02 17.34
C THR A 119 -11.68 -21.58 17.16
N ILE A 120 -12.47 -21.28 16.11
CA ILE A 120 -12.99 -19.93 15.84
C ILE A 120 -14.14 -19.64 16.81
N GLN A 121 -14.03 -18.56 17.56
CA GLN A 121 -15.07 -18.18 18.52
C GLN A 121 -16.23 -17.47 17.81
N LYS A 122 -17.46 -17.68 18.29
CA LYS A 122 -18.64 -17.04 17.72
C LYS A 122 -18.50 -15.51 17.72
N LYS A 123 -18.84 -14.89 16.58
CA LYS A 123 -18.82 -13.44 16.31
C LYS A 123 -17.42 -12.82 16.08
N GLU A 124 -16.35 -13.60 16.09
CA GLU A 124 -15.07 -13.06 15.65
C GLU A 124 -15.07 -12.87 14.11
N PRO A 125 -14.47 -11.78 13.60
CA PRO A 125 -14.30 -11.65 12.16
C PRO A 125 -13.30 -12.69 11.66
N VAL A 126 -13.54 -13.23 10.47
CA VAL A 126 -12.66 -14.20 9.83
C VAL A 126 -12.09 -13.58 8.57
N ALA A 127 -10.79 -13.34 8.56
CA ALA A 127 -10.10 -12.87 7.38
C ALA A 127 -9.80 -14.04 6.45
N VAL A 128 -10.11 -13.88 5.16
CA VAL A 128 -9.85 -14.90 4.13
C VAL A 128 -9.19 -14.29 2.92
N LYS A 129 -8.36 -15.13 2.26
CA LYS A 129 -7.81 -14.85 0.95
C LYS A 129 -7.77 -16.13 0.12
N ALA A 130 -8.52 -16.15 -0.97
CA ALA A 130 -8.40 -17.20 -1.97
C ALA A 130 -7.11 -17.01 -2.80
N VAL A 131 -6.32 -18.06 -2.90
CA VAL A 131 -5.14 -18.13 -3.78
C VAL A 131 -5.52 -19.03 -4.94
N PHE A 132 -5.59 -18.48 -6.14
CA PHE A 132 -6.04 -19.18 -7.33
C PHE A 132 -5.19 -18.82 -8.55
N ARG A 133 -5.18 -19.74 -9.52
CA ARG A 133 -4.54 -19.51 -10.81
C ARG A 133 -5.59 -18.99 -11.78
N LYS A 134 -5.34 -17.84 -12.38
CA LYS A 134 -6.09 -17.38 -13.55
C LYS A 134 -5.45 -18.04 -14.77
N ASP A 135 -6.08 -19.05 -15.33
CA ASP A 135 -5.68 -19.57 -16.62
C ASP A 135 -6.10 -18.56 -17.68
N ALA A 136 -5.12 -18.01 -18.40
CA ALA A 136 -5.41 -17.11 -19.51
C ALA A 136 -6.06 -17.94 -20.63
N ALA A 137 -7.37 -17.84 -20.78
CA ALA A 137 -8.06 -18.41 -21.92
C ALA A 137 -7.72 -17.58 -23.17
N VAL A 138 -6.73 -18.04 -23.93
CA VAL A 138 -6.47 -17.54 -25.27
C VAL A 138 -7.45 -18.21 -26.21
N THR A 139 -8.60 -17.61 -26.45
CA THR A 139 -9.49 -18.03 -27.54
C THR A 139 -9.04 -17.34 -28.82
N THR A 140 -8.33 -18.07 -29.66
CA THR A 140 -8.14 -17.73 -31.06
C THR A 140 -9.42 -18.05 -31.81
N SER A 141 -10.16 -17.04 -32.25
CA SER A 141 -11.27 -17.23 -33.17
C SER A 141 -10.71 -17.66 -34.52
N ALA A 142 -11.45 -18.51 -35.25
CA ALA A 142 -11.09 -19.03 -36.57
C ALA A 142 -10.87 -17.95 -37.67
N SER A 143 -11.08 -16.69 -37.36
CA SER A 143 -10.92 -15.53 -38.27
C SER A 143 -9.68 -14.68 -37.98
N GLY A 144 -8.78 -15.09 -37.06
CA GLY A 144 -7.52 -14.39 -36.82
C GLY A 144 -7.67 -13.01 -36.13
N GLN A 145 -8.86 -12.61 -35.72
CA GLN A 145 -9.08 -11.43 -34.88
C GLN A 145 -8.98 -11.81 -33.41
N MET A 146 -8.00 -11.23 -32.72
CA MET A 146 -7.94 -11.26 -31.26
C MET A 146 -9.15 -10.48 -30.69
N THR A 147 -10.22 -11.18 -30.38
CA THR A 147 -11.31 -10.63 -29.60
C THR A 147 -10.90 -10.68 -28.13
N LEU A 148 -10.69 -9.50 -27.54
CA LEU A 148 -10.43 -9.31 -26.12
C LEU A 148 -11.74 -9.48 -25.29
N PHE A 149 -12.44 -10.58 -25.52
CA PHE A 149 -13.46 -11.04 -24.58
C PHE A 149 -12.70 -11.88 -23.54
N MET A 150 -12.44 -11.30 -22.38
CA MET A 150 -12.11 -12.08 -21.21
C MET A 150 -13.36 -12.91 -20.89
N THR A 151 -13.44 -14.11 -21.46
CA THR A 151 -14.24 -15.15 -20.85
C THR A 151 -13.67 -15.34 -19.45
N GLU A 152 -14.51 -15.27 -18.45
CA GLU A 152 -14.15 -15.59 -17.08
C GLU A 152 -13.45 -16.95 -17.12
N ALA A 153 -12.14 -16.94 -16.98
CA ALA A 153 -11.38 -18.16 -16.91
C ALA A 153 -11.73 -18.76 -15.56
N ASP A 154 -12.32 -19.96 -15.53
CA ASP A 154 -12.55 -20.74 -14.32
C ASP A 154 -11.22 -20.85 -13.56
N GLY A 155 -11.02 -19.94 -12.61
CA GLY A 155 -9.80 -19.91 -11.82
C GLY A 155 -9.79 -21.12 -10.91
N ARG A 156 -8.75 -21.97 -11.02
CA ARG A 156 -8.58 -23.10 -10.12
C ARG A 156 -8.08 -22.60 -8.76
N LEU A 157 -8.80 -22.90 -7.69
CA LEU A 157 -8.34 -22.64 -6.33
C LEU A 157 -7.11 -23.51 -6.01
N LEU A 158 -6.04 -22.88 -5.57
CA LEU A 158 -4.82 -23.54 -5.10
C LEU A 158 -4.84 -23.71 -3.57
N GLY A 159 -5.53 -22.82 -2.87
CA GLY A 159 -5.70 -22.84 -1.44
C GLY A 159 -6.34 -21.56 -0.93
N MET A 160 -6.61 -21.52 0.35
CA MET A 160 -7.21 -20.35 1.02
C MET A 160 -6.45 -20.04 2.30
N ALA A 161 -5.98 -18.81 2.42
CA ALA A 161 -5.46 -18.29 3.68
C ALA A 161 -6.63 -17.88 4.56
N VAL A 162 -6.59 -18.26 5.84
CA VAL A 162 -7.62 -17.95 6.83
C VAL A 162 -6.95 -17.48 8.11
N ALA A 163 -7.41 -16.36 8.66
CA ALA A 163 -6.94 -15.83 9.93
C ALA A 163 -8.10 -15.25 10.73
N PHE A 164 -8.08 -15.44 12.07
CA PHE A 164 -9.07 -14.86 12.97
C PHE A 164 -8.45 -14.29 14.26
N SER A 165 -7.14 -14.41 14.39
CA SER A 165 -6.34 -13.68 15.38
C SER A 165 -4.87 -13.60 14.93
N LYS A 166 -4.06 -12.82 15.65
CA LYS A 166 -2.61 -12.71 15.37
C LYS A 166 -1.86 -14.05 15.55
N GLU A 167 -2.41 -14.97 16.31
CA GLU A 167 -1.78 -16.26 16.64
C GLU A 167 -2.42 -17.45 15.91
N LYS A 168 -3.52 -17.22 15.17
CA LYS A 168 -4.26 -18.28 14.50
C LYS A 168 -4.43 -17.94 13.02
N ILE A 169 -3.42 -18.34 12.27
CA ILE A 169 -3.30 -18.10 10.84
C ILE A 169 -3.02 -19.45 10.17
N ALA A 170 -3.78 -19.79 9.15
CA ALA A 170 -3.60 -21.01 8.38
C ALA A 170 -3.65 -20.77 6.89
N PHE A 171 -2.92 -21.56 6.13
CA PHE A 171 -3.11 -21.73 4.70
C PHE A 171 -3.64 -23.13 4.42
N CYS A 172 -4.87 -23.22 3.97
CA CYS A 172 -5.52 -24.46 3.57
C CYS A 172 -5.15 -24.74 2.12
N LYS A 173 -4.30 -25.74 1.89
CA LYS A 173 -3.83 -26.08 0.55
C LYS A 173 -4.75 -27.12 -0.08
N VAL A 174 -5.26 -26.83 -1.26
CA VAL A 174 -6.07 -27.81 -2.01
C VAL A 174 -5.20 -28.98 -2.47
N GLY A 175 -5.65 -30.19 -2.20
CA GLY A 175 -4.97 -31.43 -2.52
C GLY A 175 -5.90 -32.63 -2.43
N ASP A 176 -5.33 -33.83 -2.38
CA ASP A 176 -6.09 -35.08 -2.39
C ASP A 176 -6.90 -35.28 -1.08
N ASP A 177 -6.36 -34.87 0.07
CA ASP A 177 -6.97 -35.03 1.39
C ASP A 177 -7.76 -33.79 1.85
N LEU A 178 -7.72 -32.68 1.11
CA LEU A 178 -8.45 -31.45 1.36
C LEU A 178 -8.91 -30.83 0.04
N SER A 179 -10.16 -31.06 -0.33
CA SER A 179 -10.70 -30.54 -1.58
C SER A 179 -11.10 -29.07 -1.50
N GLU A 180 -11.19 -28.41 -2.65
CA GLU A 180 -11.76 -27.06 -2.76
C GLU A 180 -13.14 -26.96 -2.10
N TYR A 181 -14.00 -27.96 -2.32
CA TYR A 181 -15.33 -28.03 -1.72
C TYR A 181 -15.27 -28.10 -0.19
N ASP A 182 -14.34 -28.87 0.39
CA ASP A 182 -14.20 -28.96 1.86
C ASP A 182 -13.83 -27.61 2.47
N ILE A 183 -12.98 -26.83 1.80
CA ILE A 183 -12.58 -25.50 2.26
C ILE A 183 -13.74 -24.51 2.12
N THR A 184 -14.33 -24.39 0.94
CA THR A 184 -15.34 -23.39 0.63
C THR A 184 -16.66 -23.65 1.38
N SER A 185 -17.05 -24.92 1.57
CA SER A 185 -18.24 -25.27 2.33
C SER A 185 -18.17 -24.87 3.80
N GLU A 186 -17.01 -25.02 4.43
CA GLU A 186 -16.83 -24.58 5.82
C GLU A 186 -16.75 -23.05 5.94
N ILE A 187 -16.15 -22.35 4.98
CA ILE A 187 -16.25 -20.88 4.93
C ILE A 187 -17.70 -20.43 4.78
N SER A 188 -18.47 -21.05 3.90
CA SER A 188 -19.90 -20.78 3.77
C SER A 188 -20.67 -21.04 5.08
N ASN A 189 -20.31 -22.06 5.84
CA ASN A 189 -20.90 -22.32 7.17
C ASN A 189 -20.52 -21.21 8.17
N LEU A 190 -19.29 -20.76 8.17
CA LEU A 190 -18.83 -19.65 9.03
C LEU A 190 -19.59 -18.36 8.72
N LEU A 191 -19.88 -18.07 7.46
CA LEU A 191 -20.63 -16.88 7.01
C LEU A 191 -22.05 -16.78 7.58
N LYS A 192 -22.61 -17.86 8.09
CA LYS A 192 -23.93 -17.83 8.77
C LYS A 192 -23.87 -17.13 10.12
N THR A 193 -22.70 -17.05 10.75
CA THR A 193 -22.54 -16.56 12.14
C THR A 193 -21.39 -15.60 12.33
N HIS A 194 -20.53 -15.42 11.33
CA HIS A 194 -19.32 -14.59 11.38
C HIS A 194 -19.33 -13.58 10.24
N ILE A 195 -18.54 -12.54 10.40
CA ILE A 195 -18.26 -11.56 9.35
C ILE A 195 -16.98 -11.99 8.64
N LEU A 196 -17.06 -12.14 7.33
CA LEU A 196 -15.91 -12.37 6.47
C LEU A 196 -15.19 -11.04 6.23
N VAL A 197 -13.87 -11.06 6.30
CA VAL A 197 -13.03 -9.93 5.92
C VAL A 197 -12.10 -10.38 4.80
N ALA A 198 -12.12 -9.68 3.67
CA ALA A 198 -11.26 -9.97 2.53
C ALA A 198 -10.71 -8.68 1.92
N ASN A 199 -9.59 -8.79 1.22
CA ASN A 199 -9.10 -7.72 0.36
C ASN A 199 -9.50 -8.02 -1.08
N ASP A 200 -10.08 -7.05 -1.78
CA ASP A 200 -10.64 -7.23 -3.12
C ASP A 200 -11.58 -8.45 -3.19
N LEU A 201 -12.64 -8.39 -2.37
CA LEU A 201 -13.63 -9.45 -2.26
C LEU A 201 -14.23 -9.81 -3.62
N LYS A 202 -14.43 -8.82 -4.49
CA LYS A 202 -15.03 -9.02 -5.81
C LYS A 202 -14.26 -10.04 -6.65
N SER A 203 -12.93 -10.03 -6.61
CA SER A 203 -12.11 -10.99 -7.36
C SER A 203 -12.13 -12.41 -6.80
N GLN A 204 -12.72 -12.62 -5.63
CA GLN A 204 -12.74 -13.89 -4.90
C GLN A 204 -14.14 -14.51 -4.79
N LEU A 205 -15.17 -13.86 -5.34
CA LEU A 205 -16.57 -14.29 -5.18
C LEU A 205 -16.84 -15.69 -5.74
N ASP A 206 -16.10 -16.13 -6.75
CA ASP A 206 -16.24 -17.49 -7.31
C ASP A 206 -15.93 -18.57 -6.27
N PHE A 207 -15.06 -18.27 -5.29
CA PHE A 207 -14.69 -19.16 -4.19
C PHE A 207 -15.42 -18.84 -2.88
N LEU A 208 -16.19 -17.77 -2.85
CA LEU A 208 -16.91 -17.25 -1.68
C LEU A 208 -18.38 -16.93 -2.04
N PRO A 209 -19.15 -17.90 -2.58
CA PRO A 209 -20.48 -17.64 -3.16
C PRO A 209 -21.51 -17.12 -2.17
N ASP A 210 -21.32 -17.39 -0.87
CA ASP A 210 -22.23 -16.93 0.19
C ASP A 210 -21.79 -15.60 0.83
N ALA A 211 -20.74 -14.97 0.32
CA ALA A 211 -20.33 -13.63 0.75
C ALA A 211 -21.34 -12.59 0.22
N LYS A 212 -21.88 -11.79 1.14
CA LYS A 212 -22.88 -10.75 0.88
C LYS A 212 -22.53 -9.48 1.64
N PRO A 213 -23.07 -8.30 1.26
CA PRO A 213 -22.79 -7.05 1.98
C PRO A 213 -23.08 -7.09 3.48
N GLU A 214 -24.05 -7.89 3.91
CA GLU A 214 -24.45 -8.01 5.30
C GLU A 214 -23.55 -8.91 6.16
N ASN A 215 -22.76 -9.80 5.54
CA ASN A 215 -21.88 -10.75 6.24
C ASN A 215 -20.42 -10.67 5.79
N SER A 216 -20.04 -9.69 4.98
CA SER A 216 -18.69 -9.56 4.48
C SER A 216 -18.22 -8.10 4.44
N TYR A 217 -16.90 -7.92 4.56
CA TYR A 217 -16.23 -6.63 4.59
C TYR A 217 -15.02 -6.64 3.67
N ASP A 218 -14.93 -5.65 2.79
CA ASP A 218 -13.80 -5.50 1.86
C ASP A 218 -12.83 -4.43 2.36
N THR A 219 -11.62 -4.84 2.71
CA THR A 219 -10.58 -3.93 3.22
C THR A 219 -10.05 -2.98 2.15
N ASN A 220 -10.08 -3.38 0.87
CA ASN A 220 -9.69 -2.52 -0.24
C ASN A 220 -10.68 -1.34 -0.37
N LEU A 221 -11.98 -1.64 -0.35
CA LEU A 221 -13.02 -0.62 -0.41
C LEU A 221 -12.98 0.30 0.81
N ALA A 222 -12.76 -0.25 2.00
CA ALA A 222 -12.62 0.54 3.23
C ALA A 222 -11.42 1.49 3.17
N ALA A 223 -10.27 1.00 2.73
CA ALA A 223 -9.06 1.80 2.57
C ALA A 223 -9.25 2.93 1.54
N TYR A 224 -9.96 2.64 0.43
CA TYR A 224 -10.32 3.67 -0.55
C TYR A 224 -11.19 4.77 0.07
N LEU A 225 -12.18 4.43 0.88
CA LEU A 225 -13.05 5.41 1.54
C LEU A 225 -12.30 6.27 2.56
N LEU A 226 -11.31 5.70 3.27
CA LEU A 226 -10.49 6.42 4.24
C LEU A 226 -9.42 7.32 3.59
N SER A 227 -8.90 6.92 2.44
CA SER A 227 -7.80 7.61 1.77
C SER A 227 -7.99 7.63 0.24
N PRO A 228 -8.98 8.35 -0.29
CA PRO A 228 -9.34 8.30 -1.72
C PRO A 228 -8.24 8.85 -2.65
N VAL A 229 -7.26 9.56 -2.12
CA VAL A 229 -6.13 10.10 -2.88
C VAL A 229 -5.04 9.04 -3.14
N GLN A 230 -5.06 7.95 -2.39
CA GLN A 230 -4.12 6.85 -2.56
C GLN A 230 -4.38 6.12 -3.89
N LYS A 231 -3.30 5.75 -4.60
CA LYS A 231 -3.41 5.14 -5.93
C LYS A 231 -3.44 3.62 -5.93
N LYS A 232 -3.02 2.99 -4.83
CA LYS A 232 -2.95 1.54 -4.68
C LYS A 232 -3.53 1.12 -3.33
N PHE A 233 -4.29 0.05 -3.33
CA PHE A 233 -4.98 -0.52 -2.17
C PHE A 233 -4.73 -2.03 -2.08
N GLY A 234 -3.53 -2.46 -2.46
CA GLY A 234 -3.09 -3.85 -2.28
C GLY A 234 -2.94 -4.22 -0.81
N GLU A 235 -2.78 -5.50 -0.53
CA GLU A 235 -2.66 -6.02 0.84
C GLU A 235 -1.45 -5.45 1.57
N GLU A 236 -0.31 -5.33 0.88
CA GLU A 236 0.92 -4.76 1.43
C GLU A 236 0.71 -3.30 1.82
N GLU A 237 0.13 -2.49 0.92
CA GLU A 237 -0.13 -1.09 1.19
C GLU A 237 -1.15 -0.89 2.33
N ILE A 238 -2.17 -1.75 2.41
CA ILE A 238 -3.15 -1.71 3.50
C ILE A 238 -2.49 -2.12 4.82
N ALA A 239 -1.70 -3.18 4.84
CA ALA A 239 -0.98 -3.61 6.02
C ALA A 239 0.01 -2.54 6.50
N GLU A 240 0.78 -1.92 5.60
CA GLU A 240 1.71 -0.83 5.92
C GLU A 240 0.98 0.40 6.49
N ASN A 241 -0.20 0.73 5.97
CA ASN A 241 -0.92 1.95 6.34
C ASN A 241 -1.81 1.81 7.58
N PHE A 242 -2.38 0.64 7.82
CA PHE A 242 -3.41 0.44 8.82
C PHE A 242 -3.08 -0.63 9.86
N ALA A 243 -2.29 -1.66 9.55
CA ALA A 243 -1.94 -2.71 10.51
C ALA A 243 -0.93 -2.26 11.56
N SER A 244 -0.24 -1.15 11.37
CA SER A 244 0.65 -0.57 12.37
C SER A 244 -0.11 0.09 13.55
N VAL A 245 -1.42 0.22 13.44
CA VAL A 245 -2.30 0.81 14.48
C VAL A 245 -2.80 -0.28 15.44
N LEU A 246 -2.53 -1.55 15.17
CA LEU A 246 -2.88 -2.73 15.97
C LEU A 246 -1.65 -3.33 16.67
#